data_f7fb0ce66bbcefcafc8c51e78b5b7879
#
_entry.id   f7fb0ce66bbcefcafc8c51e78b5b7879
#
_cell.length_a   1.000
_cell.length_b   1.000
_cell.length_c   1.000
_cell.angle_alpha   90.00
_cell.angle_beta   90.00
_cell.angle_gamma   90.00
#
_symmetry.space_group_name_H-M   'P 1'
#
loop_
_entity.id
_entity.type
_entity.pdbx_description
1 polymer ?
#
loop_
_entity_poly.entity_id
_entity_poly.type
_entity_poly.pdbx_seq_one_letter_code
_entity_poly.pdbx_strand_id
1 'polypeptide(L)'
;MELKATTLGKRLAQHPYDRAVILNAGIKVSGDRHEYLIPFNQLLAIHCKRGLVWGELEFVLPDEKVVRLHGTEWGETQRFYHHLDAHWRRWSGEMSEIASGVLLPQPDLIAKR
;
A
#
# COMPACT_ATOMS: atom_id res chain seq x y z
N MET A 1 6.32 -4.19 -7.38
CA MET A 1 6.08 -5.37 -6.54
C MET A 1 4.58 -5.54 -6.32
N GLU A 2 4.11 -6.76 -6.31
CA GLU A 2 2.71 -7.10 -6.24
C GLU A 2 2.46 -8.14 -5.14
N LEU A 3 1.35 -8.00 -4.42
CA LEU A 3 0.87 -8.99 -3.46
C LEU A 3 -0.52 -9.44 -3.89
N LYS A 4 -0.74 -10.76 -3.97
CA LYS A 4 -2.04 -11.34 -4.35
C LYS A 4 -2.55 -12.26 -3.25
N ALA A 5 -3.87 -12.27 -3.05
CA ALA A 5 -4.50 -13.28 -2.24
C ALA A 5 -4.35 -14.66 -2.89
N THR A 6 -4.27 -15.70 -2.08
CA THR A 6 -4.32 -17.07 -2.60
C THR A 6 -5.72 -17.36 -3.12
N THR A 7 -5.85 -18.36 -3.99
CA THR A 7 -7.17 -18.74 -4.52
C THR A 7 -8.15 -19.09 -3.40
N LEU A 8 -7.70 -19.87 -2.42
CA LEU A 8 -8.54 -20.25 -1.28
C LEU A 8 -8.78 -19.07 -0.34
N GLY A 9 -7.76 -18.25 -0.08
CA GLY A 9 -7.90 -17.07 0.76
C GLY A 9 -8.85 -16.04 0.18
N LYS A 10 -8.79 -15.80 -1.13
CA LYS A 10 -9.73 -14.93 -1.82
C LYS A 10 -11.17 -15.42 -1.67
N ARG A 11 -11.38 -16.73 -1.83
CA ARG A 11 -12.71 -17.31 -1.75
C ARG A 11 -13.29 -17.23 -0.33
N LEU A 12 -12.47 -17.42 0.69
CA LEU A 12 -12.91 -17.42 2.08
C LEU A 12 -13.05 -16.02 2.68
N ALA A 13 -12.22 -15.09 2.24
CA ALA A 13 -12.18 -13.75 2.83
C ALA A 13 -13.37 -12.88 2.46
N GLN A 14 -13.92 -13.03 1.26
CA GLN A 14 -15.05 -12.26 0.75
C GLN A 14 -14.84 -10.74 0.79
N HIS A 15 -13.59 -10.30 0.71
CA HIS A 15 -13.26 -8.87 0.62
C HIS A 15 -13.23 -8.42 -0.83
N PRO A 16 -13.52 -7.12 -1.11
CA PRO A 16 -13.54 -6.63 -2.49
C PRO A 16 -12.17 -6.61 -3.16
N TYR A 17 -11.09 -6.57 -2.36
CA TYR A 17 -9.74 -6.46 -2.89
C TYR A 17 -8.96 -7.74 -2.64
N ASP A 18 -8.26 -8.21 -3.67
CA ASP A 18 -7.44 -9.41 -3.60
C ASP A 18 -6.00 -9.19 -4.09
N ARG A 19 -5.64 -7.96 -4.44
CA ARG A 19 -4.35 -7.63 -5.02
C ARG A 19 -3.91 -6.23 -4.64
N ALA A 20 -2.62 -6.06 -4.40
CA ALA A 20 -2.00 -4.75 -4.19
C ALA A 20 -0.72 -4.64 -5.01
N VAL A 21 -0.48 -3.46 -5.57
CA VAL A 21 0.72 -3.14 -6.36
C VAL A 21 1.32 -1.85 -5.82
N ILE A 22 2.63 -1.86 -5.58
CA ILE A 22 3.35 -0.65 -5.17
C ILE A 22 3.65 0.19 -6.42
N LEU A 23 3.24 1.45 -6.38
CA LEU A 23 3.51 2.45 -7.41
C LEU A 23 4.56 3.44 -6.91
N ASN A 24 5.00 4.35 -7.78
CA ASN A 24 6.01 5.35 -7.41
C ASN A 24 5.57 6.25 -6.24
N ALA A 25 4.32 6.67 -6.25
CA ALA A 25 3.80 7.61 -5.26
C ALA A 25 2.52 7.11 -4.59
N GLY A 26 2.30 5.81 -4.57
CA GLY A 26 1.08 5.26 -3.99
C GLY A 26 0.97 3.76 -4.10
N ILE A 27 -0.21 3.26 -3.79
CA ILE A 27 -0.56 1.84 -3.84
C ILE A 27 -1.84 1.71 -4.63
N LYS A 28 -1.91 0.72 -5.51
CA LYS A 28 -3.16 0.35 -6.17
C LYS A 28 -3.63 -0.98 -5.58
N VAL A 29 -4.84 -0.99 -5.02
CA VAL A 29 -5.50 -2.22 -4.58
C VAL A 29 -6.63 -2.52 -5.55
N SER A 30 -6.80 -3.77 -5.91
CA SER A 30 -7.78 -4.17 -6.91
C SER A 30 -8.38 -5.53 -6.60
N GLY A 31 -9.57 -5.76 -7.15
CA GLY A 31 -10.27 -7.02 -7.13
C GLY A 31 -10.96 -7.22 -8.46
N ASP A 32 -11.93 -8.14 -8.51
CA ASP A 32 -12.62 -8.48 -9.76
C ASP A 32 -13.43 -7.30 -10.31
N ARG A 33 -14.01 -6.47 -9.42
CA ARG A 33 -14.91 -5.38 -9.81
C ARG A 33 -14.54 -4.05 -9.18
N HIS A 34 -13.50 -4.03 -8.35
CA HIS A 34 -13.13 -2.85 -7.58
C HIS A 34 -11.67 -2.53 -7.80
N GLU A 35 -11.38 -1.25 -7.86
CA GLU A 35 -10.03 -0.75 -7.92
C GLU A 35 -9.97 0.52 -7.08
N TYR A 36 -8.93 0.67 -6.27
CA TYR A 36 -8.75 1.84 -5.44
C TYR A 36 -7.29 2.27 -5.47
N LEU A 37 -7.06 3.54 -5.75
CA LEU A 37 -5.73 4.12 -5.75
C LEU A 37 -5.52 4.88 -4.44
N ILE A 38 -4.47 4.53 -3.72
CA ILE A 38 -4.12 5.18 -2.46
C ILE A 38 -2.84 5.99 -2.69
N PRO A 39 -2.94 7.32 -2.83
CA PRO A 39 -1.73 8.16 -2.89
C PRO A 39 -1.02 8.15 -1.54
N PHE A 40 0.31 8.17 -1.56
CA PHE A 40 1.08 8.19 -0.31
C PHE A 40 0.80 9.41 0.55
N ASN A 41 0.41 10.54 -0.08
CA ASN A 41 0.09 11.75 0.69
C ASN A 41 -1.20 11.63 1.50
N GLN A 42 -2.01 10.59 1.25
CA GLN A 42 -3.22 10.30 2.02
C GLN A 42 -3.06 9.13 2.97
N LEU A 43 -1.96 8.40 2.86
CA LEU A 43 -1.74 7.22 3.68
C LEU A 43 -1.28 7.63 5.08
N LEU A 44 -2.05 7.28 6.10
CA LEU A 44 -1.74 7.60 7.50
C LEU A 44 -0.97 6.49 8.19
N ALA A 45 -1.32 5.22 7.93
CA ALA A 45 -0.68 4.09 8.55
C ALA A 45 -0.90 2.83 7.72
N ILE A 46 0.00 1.86 7.89
CA ILE A 46 -0.11 0.52 7.32
C ILE A 46 0.00 -0.46 8.47
N HIS A 47 -0.99 -1.34 8.60
CA HIS A 47 -0.96 -2.40 9.60
C HIS A 47 -0.82 -3.74 8.92
N CYS A 48 0.22 -4.49 9.30
CA CYS A 48 0.46 -5.84 8.81
C CYS A 48 0.03 -6.80 9.92
N LYS A 49 -1.00 -7.60 9.66
CA LYS A 49 -1.60 -8.48 10.65
C LYS A 49 -1.55 -9.93 10.18
N ARG A 50 -1.41 -10.83 11.14
CA ARG A 50 -1.49 -12.25 10.89
C ARG A 50 -2.76 -12.82 11.51
N GLY A 51 -3.60 -13.45 10.67
CA GLY A 51 -4.74 -14.24 11.16
C GLY A 51 -4.31 -15.67 11.45
N LEU A 52 -5.29 -16.56 11.61
CA LEU A 52 -5.00 -17.97 11.88
C LEU A 52 -4.29 -18.66 10.71
N VAL A 53 -4.64 -18.30 9.47
CA VAL A 53 -4.11 -18.93 8.27
C VAL A 53 -3.50 -17.92 7.32
N TRP A 54 -4.12 -16.75 7.17
CA TRP A 54 -3.77 -15.76 6.15
C TRP A 54 -3.17 -14.50 6.76
N GLY A 55 -2.44 -13.76 5.92
CA GLY A 55 -2.01 -12.41 6.25
C GLY A 55 -3.06 -11.38 5.86
N GLU A 56 -2.96 -10.20 6.45
CA GLU A 56 -3.82 -9.06 6.16
C GLU A 56 -3.01 -7.78 6.18
N LEU A 57 -3.29 -6.90 5.23
CA LEU A 57 -2.79 -5.53 5.24
C LEU A 57 -3.97 -4.58 5.39
N GLU A 58 -3.83 -3.61 6.29
CA GLU A 58 -4.77 -2.51 6.45
C GLU A 58 -4.09 -1.21 6.09
N PHE A 59 -4.71 -0.45 5.19
CA PHE A 59 -4.25 0.89 4.83
C PHE A 59 -5.20 1.88 5.48
N VAL A 60 -4.69 2.68 6.42
CA VAL A 60 -5.48 3.66 7.14
C VAL A 60 -5.42 4.99 6.42
N LEU A 61 -6.58 5.54 6.10
CA LEU A 61 -6.75 6.78 5.34
C LEU A 61 -7.48 7.81 6.19
N PRO A 62 -7.52 9.09 5.76
CA PRO A 62 -8.29 10.11 6.48
C PRO A 62 -9.78 9.76 6.60
N ASP A 63 -10.46 10.40 7.54
CA ASP A 63 -11.89 10.25 7.79
C ASP A 63 -12.27 8.83 8.21
N GLU A 64 -11.39 8.17 8.96
CA GLU A 64 -11.61 6.82 9.50
C GLU A 64 -11.79 5.75 8.42
N LYS A 65 -11.38 6.04 7.20
CA LYS A 65 -11.47 5.08 6.11
C LYS A 65 -10.33 4.08 6.21
N VAL A 66 -10.67 2.80 6.06
CA VAL A 66 -9.69 1.71 6.06
C VAL A 66 -9.90 0.85 4.82
N VAL A 67 -8.81 0.56 4.11
CA VAL A 67 -8.81 -0.35 2.97
C VAL A 67 -8.05 -1.60 3.38
N ARG A 68 -8.65 -2.77 3.21
CA ARG A 68 -8.07 -4.05 3.63
C ARG A 68 -7.81 -4.97 2.47
N LEU A 69 -6.66 -5.63 2.53
CA LEU A 69 -6.30 -6.74 1.66
C LEU A 69 -6.12 -7.97 2.54
N HIS A 70 -6.91 -9.00 2.32
CA HIS A 70 -6.94 -10.19 3.16
C HIS A 70 -6.80 -11.45 2.29
N GLY A 71 -6.41 -12.57 2.92
CA GLY A 71 -6.32 -13.84 2.22
C GLY A 71 -4.98 -14.08 1.55
N THR A 72 -3.97 -13.31 1.90
CA THR A 72 -2.62 -13.44 1.36
C THR A 72 -1.78 -14.42 2.18
N GLU A 73 -0.77 -15.03 1.56
CA GLU A 73 0.17 -15.89 2.28
C GLU A 73 1.02 -15.04 3.22
N TRP A 74 1.25 -15.51 4.45
CA TRP A 74 1.85 -14.69 5.50
C TRP A 74 3.28 -14.23 5.17
N GLY A 75 4.13 -15.12 4.68
CA GLY A 75 5.50 -14.77 4.31
C GLY A 75 5.56 -13.74 3.20
N GLU A 76 4.70 -13.87 2.20
CA GLU A 76 4.59 -12.91 1.11
C GLU A 76 4.04 -11.56 1.60
N THR A 77 3.09 -11.61 2.53
CA THR A 77 2.53 -10.40 3.14
C THR A 77 3.60 -9.61 3.86
N GLN A 78 4.45 -10.29 4.64
CA GLN A 78 5.55 -9.65 5.35
C GLN A 78 6.57 -9.03 4.39
N ARG A 79 6.96 -9.75 3.35
CA ARG A 79 7.92 -9.24 2.36
C ARG A 79 7.36 -8.01 1.65
N PHE A 80 6.12 -8.07 1.24
CA PHE A 80 5.45 -6.94 0.59
C PHE A 80 5.37 -5.74 1.54
N TYR A 81 4.98 -5.97 2.79
CA TYR A 81 4.89 -4.92 3.80
C TYR A 81 6.23 -4.22 4.01
N HIS A 82 7.32 -4.97 4.12
CA HIS A 82 8.63 -4.39 4.31
C HIS A 82 9.08 -3.54 3.11
N HIS A 83 8.83 -4.00 1.90
CA HIS A 83 9.12 -3.22 0.68
C HIS A 83 8.27 -1.95 0.62
N LEU A 84 7.00 -2.08 0.92
CA LEU A 84 6.07 -0.95 0.89
C LEU A 84 6.44 0.08 1.95
N ASP A 85 6.72 -0.34 3.16
CA ASP A 85 7.10 0.55 4.25
C ASP A 85 8.38 1.32 3.90
N ALA A 86 9.39 0.64 3.38
CA ALA A 86 10.63 1.28 2.97
C ALA A 86 10.40 2.29 1.84
N HIS A 87 9.57 1.95 0.86
CA HIS A 87 9.24 2.83 -0.25
C HIS A 87 8.48 4.07 0.21
N TRP A 88 7.49 3.89 1.07
CA TRP A 88 6.70 4.97 1.65
C TRP A 88 7.55 5.92 2.49
N ARG A 89 8.44 5.38 3.32
CA ARG A 89 9.37 6.18 4.13
C ARG A 89 10.30 7.00 3.26
N ARG A 90 10.83 6.42 2.19
CA ARG A 90 11.70 7.11 1.24
C ARG A 90 10.96 8.26 0.56
N TRP A 91 9.74 7.98 0.09
CA TRP A 91 8.90 9.00 -0.53
C TRP A 91 8.60 10.13 0.45
N SER A 92 8.24 9.82 1.68
CA SER A 92 7.95 10.80 2.72
C SER A 92 9.17 11.65 3.05
N GLY A 93 10.36 11.04 3.09
CA GLY A 93 11.61 11.75 3.31
C GLY A 93 11.93 12.74 2.19
N GLU A 94 11.77 12.31 0.92
CA GLU A 94 11.97 13.18 -0.23
C GLU A 94 11.03 14.39 -0.21
N MET A 95 9.75 14.15 0.09
CA MET A 95 8.77 15.23 0.18
C MET A 95 9.10 16.20 1.32
N SER A 96 9.55 15.69 2.45
CA SER A 96 9.96 16.51 3.59
C SER A 96 11.18 17.38 3.24
N GLU A 97 12.16 16.82 2.53
CA GLU A 97 13.35 17.57 2.09
C GLU A 97 12.98 18.68 1.11
N ILE A 98 12.10 18.42 0.17
CA ILE A 98 11.60 19.43 -0.77
C ILE A 98 10.87 20.53 0.00
N ALA A 99 10.01 20.19 0.92
CA ALA A 99 9.23 21.15 1.69
C ALA A 99 10.11 22.01 2.61
N SER A 100 11.21 21.44 3.14
CA SER A 100 12.13 22.18 3.99
C SER A 100 13.14 23.03 3.24
N GLY A 101 13.22 22.88 1.91
CA GLY A 101 14.18 23.59 1.08
C GLY A 101 15.57 22.98 1.06
N VAL A 102 15.77 21.83 1.69
CA VAL A 102 17.05 21.10 1.66
C VAL A 102 17.31 20.54 0.26
N LEU A 103 16.28 20.03 -0.38
CA LEU A 103 16.34 19.51 -1.73
C LEU A 103 15.54 20.43 -2.66
N LEU A 104 16.20 20.99 -3.67
CA LEU A 104 15.51 21.86 -4.62
C LEU A 104 14.65 21.02 -5.57
N PRO A 105 13.35 21.37 -5.73
CA PRO A 105 12.49 20.64 -6.65
C PRO A 105 12.97 20.80 -8.10
N GLN A 106 12.99 19.70 -8.84
CA GLN A 106 13.31 19.72 -10.26
C GLN A 106 12.04 19.52 -11.07
N PRO A 107 11.94 20.13 -12.27
CA PRO A 107 10.71 20.03 -13.07
C PRO A 107 10.28 18.60 -13.35
N ASP A 108 11.20 17.70 -13.67
CA ASP A 108 10.88 16.29 -13.92
C ASP A 108 10.43 15.57 -12.65
N LEU A 109 10.98 15.92 -11.50
CA LEU A 109 10.59 15.34 -10.22
C LEU A 109 9.17 15.79 -9.86
N ILE A 110 8.82 17.03 -10.10
CA ILE A 110 7.48 17.57 -9.84
C ILE A 110 6.46 17.01 -10.84
N ALA A 111 6.82 16.94 -12.11
CA ALA A 111 5.92 16.48 -13.16
C ALA A 111 5.51 15.02 -13.02
N LYS A 112 6.31 14.20 -12.34
CA LYS A 112 6.03 12.79 -12.11
C LYS A 112 5.14 12.54 -10.90
N ARG A 113 4.77 13.57 -10.18
CA ARG A 113 3.95 13.49 -8.96
C ARG A 113 2.56 14.17 -9.13
#